data_e5f32a429e54f89135fcfc79a69c915b
#
_entry.id   e5f32a429e54f89135fcfc79a69c915b
#
_cell.length_a   1.000
_cell.length_b   1.000
_cell.length_c   1.000
_cell.angle_alpha   90.00
_cell.angle_beta   90.00
_cell.angle_gamma   90.00
#
_symmetry.space_group_name_H-M   'P 1'
#
loop_
_entity.id
_entity.type
_entity.pdbx_description
1 polymer ?
#
loop_
_entity_poly.entity_id
_entity_poly.type
_entity_poly.pdbx_seq_one_letter_code
_entity_poly.pdbx_strand_id
1 'polypeptide(L)'
;MPARATIKNLAIRTNLYRSARWLDSHLNPSKRKAHSELVRLYRRLLPPGSLCFDVGANIGAMSAALLESGARVISFEPSPTVLPELHARCAHHPNWTCVAVAIGREAGSATFYERKSHAQSGLLHDWEGEVMATRNVPVIPLDAAIRDFGRPDYCKIDVEGGELQVLEGLTQPIPLLSFEFHLNKPSDIEKTIACLRRLQTFGEAEINLTNAEQATLQFADWVELRAFAAHFPDQVAKVAALPYGDIWIRFPRIWSTLAPNF
;
A
#
# COMPACT_ATOMS: atom_id res chain seq x y z
N MET A 1 6.03 -18.75 -31.51
CA MET A 1 6.81 -18.34 -30.34
C MET A 1 6.31 -18.97 -29.02
N PRO A 2 6.19 -20.29 -28.89
CA PRO A 2 5.70 -20.92 -27.65
C PRO A 2 6.81 -21.19 -26.59
N ALA A 3 8.08 -21.25 -26.99
CA ALA A 3 9.17 -21.66 -26.08
C ALA A 3 9.46 -20.67 -24.93
N ARG A 4 9.29 -19.36 -25.13
CA ARG A 4 9.50 -18.36 -24.07
C ARG A 4 8.45 -18.42 -22.96
N ALA A 5 7.19 -18.73 -23.30
CA ALA A 5 6.12 -18.89 -22.32
C ALA A 5 6.33 -20.16 -21.45
N THR A 6 6.83 -21.25 -22.06
CA THR A 6 7.09 -22.51 -21.35
C THR A 6 8.26 -22.38 -20.39
N ILE A 7 9.34 -21.69 -20.77
CA ILE A 7 10.50 -21.44 -19.89
C ILE A 7 10.11 -20.53 -18.72
N LYS A 8 9.29 -19.50 -18.96
CA LYS A 8 8.78 -18.61 -17.91
C LYS A 8 7.87 -19.36 -16.93
N ASN A 9 7.00 -20.22 -17.43
CA ASN A 9 6.12 -21.05 -16.60
C ASN A 9 6.88 -22.13 -15.80
N LEU A 10 7.96 -22.68 -16.35
CA LEU A 10 8.83 -23.61 -15.65
C LEU A 10 9.67 -22.87 -14.58
N ALA A 11 10.15 -21.66 -14.88
CA ALA A 11 10.88 -20.82 -13.94
C ALA A 11 10.01 -20.31 -12.79
N ILE A 12 8.72 -20.06 -13.02
CA ILE A 12 7.74 -19.70 -11.96
C ILE A 12 7.53 -20.86 -10.98
N ARG A 13 7.63 -22.12 -11.45
CA ARG A 13 7.53 -23.34 -10.64
C ARG A 13 8.81 -23.69 -9.87
N THR A 14 9.92 -23.07 -10.19
CA THR A 14 11.22 -23.34 -9.58
C THR A 14 11.69 -22.15 -8.76
N ASN A 15 12.45 -22.40 -7.70
CA ASN A 15 13.09 -21.34 -6.89
C ASN A 15 13.95 -20.36 -7.71
N LEU A 16 14.29 -20.70 -8.96
CA LEU A 16 15.08 -19.88 -9.88
C LEU A 16 14.40 -18.54 -10.26
N TYR A 17 13.06 -18.52 -10.42
CA TYR A 17 12.36 -17.26 -10.73
C TYR A 17 12.36 -16.30 -9.53
N ARG A 18 12.20 -16.84 -8.32
CA ARG A 18 12.29 -16.06 -7.07
C ARG A 18 13.69 -15.50 -6.87
N SER A 19 14.70 -16.34 -7.10
CA SER A 19 16.11 -15.92 -7.04
C SER A 19 16.45 -14.84 -8.08
N ALA A 20 15.93 -14.97 -9.30
CA ALA A 20 16.14 -13.98 -10.36
C ALA A 20 15.48 -12.63 -10.04
N ARG A 21 14.27 -12.62 -9.46
CA ARG A 21 13.59 -11.39 -9.01
C ARG A 21 14.28 -10.75 -7.82
N TRP A 22 14.72 -11.56 -6.88
CA TRP A 22 15.52 -11.08 -5.74
C TRP A 22 16.83 -10.44 -6.23
N LEU A 23 17.56 -11.10 -7.15
CA LEU A 23 18.75 -10.55 -7.79
C LEU A 23 18.45 -9.25 -8.55
N ASP A 24 17.38 -9.19 -9.33
CA ASP A 24 16.97 -7.99 -10.05
C ASP A 24 16.64 -6.83 -9.09
N SER A 25 15.94 -7.10 -7.98
CA SER A 25 15.66 -6.07 -6.97
C SER A 25 16.92 -5.53 -6.28
N HIS A 26 17.96 -6.36 -6.13
CA HIS A 26 19.22 -5.98 -5.45
C HIS A 26 20.29 -5.47 -6.40
N LEU A 27 20.30 -5.89 -7.66
CA LEU A 27 21.34 -5.54 -8.64
C LEU A 27 20.90 -4.39 -9.57
N ASN A 28 19.59 -4.16 -9.72
CA ASN A 28 19.10 -3.08 -10.58
C ASN A 28 19.30 -1.71 -9.91
N PRO A 29 20.17 -0.83 -10.44
CA PRO A 29 20.47 0.46 -9.82
C PRO A 29 19.26 1.36 -9.65
N SER A 30 18.30 1.34 -10.60
CA SER A 30 17.09 2.15 -10.53
C SER A 30 16.17 1.70 -9.38
N LYS A 31 15.99 0.39 -9.18
CA LYS A 31 15.20 -0.15 -8.06
C LYS A 31 15.85 0.14 -6.71
N ARG A 32 17.17 0.03 -6.62
CA ARG A 32 17.92 0.39 -5.41
C ARG A 32 17.79 1.87 -5.09
N LYS A 33 17.86 2.74 -6.10
CA LYS A 33 17.66 4.18 -5.94
C LYS A 33 16.25 4.47 -5.43
N ALA A 34 15.22 3.94 -6.08
CA ALA A 34 13.82 4.10 -5.66
C ALA A 34 13.60 3.62 -4.22
N HIS A 35 14.11 2.44 -3.86
CA HIS A 35 14.05 1.93 -2.49
C HIS A 35 14.72 2.89 -1.49
N SER A 36 15.94 3.37 -1.79
CA SER A 36 16.66 4.30 -0.91
C SER A 36 15.95 5.65 -0.77
N GLU A 37 15.28 6.11 -1.81
CA GLU A 37 14.45 7.33 -1.77
C GLU A 37 13.22 7.14 -0.89
N LEU A 38 12.59 5.98 -0.97
CA LEU A 38 11.44 5.62 -0.14
C LEU A 38 11.84 5.51 1.35
N VAL A 39 12.96 4.87 1.66
CA VAL A 39 13.51 4.82 3.04
C VAL A 39 13.75 6.23 3.58
N ARG A 40 14.30 7.13 2.75
CA ARG A 40 14.51 8.53 3.15
C ARG A 40 13.18 9.28 3.41
N LEU A 41 12.18 9.04 2.57
CA LEU A 41 10.84 9.62 2.77
C LEU A 41 10.24 9.14 4.10
N TYR A 42 10.28 7.85 4.39
CA TYR A 42 9.77 7.30 5.65
C TYR A 42 10.53 7.85 6.86
N ARG A 43 11.87 7.93 6.82
CA ARG A 43 12.68 8.54 7.90
C ARG A 43 12.35 10.01 8.14
N ARG A 44 11.92 10.73 7.10
CA ARG A 44 11.49 12.13 7.23
C ARG A 44 10.10 12.26 7.82
N LEU A 45 9.20 11.30 7.53
CA LEU A 45 7.81 11.37 7.96
C LEU A 45 7.56 10.63 9.29
N LEU A 46 8.36 9.65 9.66
CA LEU A 46 8.09 8.75 10.77
C LEU A 46 9.22 8.77 11.80
N PRO A 47 8.93 8.98 13.09
CA PRO A 47 9.89 8.76 14.15
C PRO A 47 10.42 7.31 14.16
N PRO A 48 11.66 7.06 14.57
CA PRO A 48 12.16 5.70 14.78
C PRO A 48 11.28 4.92 15.76
N GLY A 49 11.00 3.65 15.45
CA GLY A 49 10.15 2.79 16.27
C GLY A 49 8.65 2.94 16.02
N SER A 50 8.22 3.83 15.10
CA SER A 50 6.81 3.96 14.68
C SER A 50 6.21 2.62 14.31
N LEU A 51 4.98 2.36 14.75
CA LEU A 51 4.19 1.23 14.31
C LEU A 51 3.59 1.53 12.95
N CYS A 52 3.89 0.69 11.96
CA CYS A 52 3.39 0.83 10.61
C CYS A 52 2.58 -0.40 10.18
N PHE A 53 1.45 -0.17 9.53
CA PHE A 53 0.69 -1.20 8.83
C PHE A 53 0.95 -1.09 7.34
N ASP A 54 1.23 -2.24 6.70
CA ASP A 54 1.39 -2.38 5.25
C ASP A 54 0.28 -3.32 4.75
N VAL A 55 -0.80 -2.71 4.26
CA VAL A 55 -2.03 -3.41 3.84
C VAL A 55 -1.97 -3.65 2.33
N GLY A 56 -1.94 -4.92 1.94
CA GLY A 56 -1.61 -5.37 0.60
C GLY A 56 -0.10 -5.44 0.39
N ALA A 57 0.61 -6.01 1.37
CA ALA A 57 2.08 -5.98 1.39
C ALA A 57 2.76 -6.66 0.19
N ASN A 58 2.03 -7.50 -0.54
CA ASN A 58 2.51 -8.18 -1.75
C ASN A 58 3.85 -8.87 -1.47
N ILE A 59 4.88 -8.63 -2.28
CA ILE A 59 6.23 -9.18 -2.10
C ILE A 59 7.09 -8.42 -1.07
N GLY A 60 6.52 -7.48 -0.32
CA GLY A 60 7.15 -6.79 0.81
C GLY A 60 8.12 -5.66 0.45
N ALA A 61 7.96 -5.00 -0.70
CA ALA A 61 8.83 -3.88 -1.07
C ALA A 61 8.68 -2.68 -0.12
N MET A 62 7.42 -2.32 0.21
CA MET A 62 7.11 -1.24 1.15
C MET A 62 7.46 -1.65 2.59
N SER A 63 7.08 -2.87 3.00
CA SER A 63 7.47 -3.41 4.31
C SER A 63 8.98 -3.33 4.55
N ALA A 64 9.81 -3.73 3.58
CA ALA A 64 11.26 -3.67 3.70
C ALA A 64 11.78 -2.22 3.87
N ALA A 65 11.23 -1.27 3.11
CA ALA A 65 11.62 0.14 3.22
C ALA A 65 11.21 0.75 4.57
N LEU A 66 10.05 0.41 5.10
CA LEU A 66 9.59 0.81 6.43
C LEU A 66 10.49 0.22 7.53
N LEU A 67 10.83 -1.08 7.45
CA LEU A 67 11.75 -1.73 8.39
C LEU A 67 13.14 -1.09 8.37
N GLU A 68 13.68 -0.82 7.18
CA GLU A 68 14.97 -0.15 7.02
C GLU A 68 14.93 1.31 7.49
N SER A 69 13.77 1.95 7.49
CA SER A 69 13.61 3.29 8.08
C SER A 69 13.66 3.29 9.61
N GLY A 70 13.54 2.12 10.24
CA GLY A 70 13.55 1.93 11.69
C GLY A 70 12.17 1.69 12.31
N ALA A 71 11.14 1.44 11.49
CA ALA A 71 9.78 1.16 11.95
C ALA A 71 9.61 -0.28 12.46
N ARG A 72 8.56 -0.49 13.24
CA ARG A 72 7.94 -1.80 13.49
C ARG A 72 6.81 -2.00 12.48
N VAL A 73 6.79 -3.10 11.73
CA VAL A 73 5.88 -3.30 10.61
C VAL A 73 5.01 -4.52 10.81
N ILE A 74 3.70 -4.34 10.62
CA ILE A 74 2.71 -5.42 10.48
C ILE A 74 2.26 -5.42 9.02
N SER A 75 2.59 -6.49 8.29
CA SER A 75 2.22 -6.68 6.89
C SER A 75 0.99 -7.56 6.80
N PHE A 76 -0.03 -7.12 6.06
CA PHE A 76 -1.24 -7.88 5.76
C PHE A 76 -1.23 -8.28 4.30
N GLU A 77 -1.20 -9.58 4.02
CA GLU A 77 -1.15 -10.12 2.65
C GLU A 77 -1.90 -11.46 2.57
N PRO A 78 -3.02 -11.52 1.84
CA PRO A 78 -3.82 -12.74 1.78
C PRO A 78 -3.29 -13.81 0.80
N SER A 79 -2.48 -13.43 -0.21
CA SER A 79 -2.09 -14.34 -1.29
C SER A 79 -1.01 -15.33 -0.87
N PRO A 80 -1.30 -16.64 -0.81
CA PRO A 80 -0.30 -17.65 -0.51
C PRO A 80 0.81 -17.72 -1.58
N THR A 81 0.56 -17.18 -2.76
CA THR A 81 1.51 -17.18 -3.88
C THR A 81 2.68 -16.22 -3.63
N VAL A 82 2.42 -15.05 -3.01
CA VAL A 82 3.47 -14.04 -2.75
C VAL A 82 4.04 -14.10 -1.33
N LEU A 83 3.32 -14.68 -0.37
CA LEU A 83 3.78 -14.82 1.02
C LEU A 83 5.21 -15.37 1.17
N PRO A 84 5.65 -16.41 0.40
CA PRO A 84 7.02 -16.89 0.52
C PRO A 84 8.08 -15.87 0.12
N GLU A 85 7.78 -14.95 -0.81
CA GLU A 85 8.70 -13.87 -1.22
C GLU A 85 8.71 -12.75 -0.18
N LEU A 86 7.55 -12.39 0.35
CA LEU A 86 7.39 -11.44 1.47
C LEU A 86 8.20 -11.92 2.69
N HIS A 87 8.06 -13.19 3.08
CA HIS A 87 8.84 -13.79 4.17
C HIS A 87 10.35 -13.79 3.88
N ALA A 88 10.76 -14.18 2.68
CA ALA A 88 12.19 -14.17 2.31
C ALA A 88 12.80 -12.76 2.41
N ARG A 89 12.01 -11.72 2.17
CA ARG A 89 12.45 -10.33 2.22
C ARG A 89 12.48 -9.74 3.62
N CYS A 90 11.51 -10.07 4.46
CA CYS A 90 11.27 -9.35 5.72
C CYS A 90 11.51 -10.19 6.98
N ALA A 91 11.49 -11.54 6.93
CA ALA A 91 11.51 -12.39 8.12
C ALA A 91 12.80 -12.32 8.97
N HIS A 92 13.88 -11.79 8.40
CA HIS A 92 15.12 -11.56 9.15
C HIS A 92 15.08 -10.30 10.05
N HIS A 93 14.07 -9.45 9.90
CA HIS A 93 13.88 -8.28 10.75
C HIS A 93 13.08 -8.63 12.01
N PRO A 94 13.61 -8.38 13.23
CA PRO A 94 12.92 -8.70 14.50
C PRO A 94 11.64 -7.88 14.71
N ASN A 95 11.53 -6.72 14.07
CA ASN A 95 10.40 -5.80 14.18
C ASN A 95 9.32 -6.03 13.11
N TRP A 96 9.31 -7.20 12.46
CA TRP A 96 8.34 -7.54 11.43
C TRP A 96 7.40 -8.64 11.86
N THR A 97 6.12 -8.48 11.50
CA THR A 97 5.08 -9.50 11.64
C THR A 97 4.28 -9.58 10.36
N CYS A 98 3.95 -10.79 9.90
CA CYS A 98 3.07 -11.02 8.75
C CYS A 98 1.77 -11.66 9.21
N VAL A 99 0.66 -11.15 8.69
CA VAL A 99 -0.69 -11.67 8.92
C VAL A 99 -1.30 -12.05 7.57
N ALA A 100 -1.58 -13.35 7.38
CA ALA A 100 -2.07 -13.89 6.11
C ALA A 100 -3.59 -13.69 5.96
N VAL A 101 -4.04 -12.43 5.92
CA VAL A 101 -5.45 -12.02 5.79
C VAL A 101 -5.56 -10.83 4.85
N ALA A 102 -6.71 -10.66 4.23
CA ALA A 102 -7.08 -9.40 3.59
C ALA A 102 -7.66 -8.43 4.63
N ILE A 103 -7.47 -7.13 4.39
CA ILE A 103 -8.17 -6.08 5.14
C ILE A 103 -9.35 -5.60 4.29
N GLY A 104 -10.52 -5.47 4.92
CA GLY A 104 -11.74 -5.04 4.26
C GLY A 104 -12.71 -4.35 5.22
N ARG A 105 -13.98 -4.26 4.83
CA ARG A 105 -15.02 -3.56 5.62
C ARG A 105 -15.37 -4.32 6.90
N GLU A 106 -15.56 -5.64 6.81
CA GLU A 106 -16.08 -6.49 7.87
C GLU A 106 -15.31 -7.79 7.97
N ALA A 107 -15.37 -8.43 9.14
CA ALA A 107 -14.78 -9.74 9.35
C ALA A 107 -15.55 -10.84 8.60
N GLY A 108 -14.82 -11.75 7.98
CA GLY A 108 -15.41 -12.86 7.23
C GLY A 108 -14.43 -13.54 6.31
N SER A 109 -14.90 -13.92 5.14
CA SER A 109 -14.08 -14.44 4.05
C SER A 109 -14.54 -13.88 2.71
N ALA A 110 -13.61 -13.73 1.77
CA ALA A 110 -13.89 -13.23 0.43
C ALA A 110 -13.10 -14.00 -0.63
N THR A 111 -13.60 -13.95 -1.86
CA THR A 111 -12.87 -14.47 -3.02
C THR A 111 -11.73 -13.50 -3.37
N PHE A 112 -10.50 -14.00 -3.35
CA PHE A 112 -9.31 -13.29 -3.79
C PHE A 112 -8.95 -13.76 -5.21
N TYR A 113 -8.73 -12.80 -6.11
CA TYR A 113 -8.43 -13.03 -7.50
C TYR A 113 -6.93 -12.90 -7.73
N GLU A 114 -6.24 -14.05 -7.84
CA GLU A 114 -4.82 -14.09 -8.22
C GLU A 114 -4.68 -13.82 -9.71
N ARG A 115 -3.97 -12.77 -10.09
CA ARG A 115 -3.77 -12.36 -11.46
C ARG A 115 -2.36 -12.65 -11.96
N LYS A 116 -2.19 -12.60 -13.27
CA LYS A 116 -0.91 -12.84 -13.94
C LYS A 116 0.20 -11.89 -13.45
N SER A 117 -0.14 -10.64 -13.20
CA SER A 117 0.66 -9.73 -12.40
C SER A 117 0.18 -9.81 -10.95
N HIS A 118 1.05 -10.23 -10.03
CA HIS A 118 0.70 -10.27 -8.61
C HIS A 118 0.37 -8.87 -8.07
N ALA A 119 0.93 -7.82 -8.69
CA ALA A 119 0.65 -6.42 -8.37
C ALA A 119 -0.78 -5.97 -8.75
N GLN A 120 -1.56 -6.81 -9.42
CA GLN A 120 -2.95 -6.55 -9.79
C GLN A 120 -3.92 -7.51 -9.08
N SER A 121 -3.43 -8.33 -8.15
CA SER A 121 -4.23 -9.32 -7.43
C SER A 121 -4.96 -8.67 -6.26
N GLY A 122 -6.25 -8.95 -6.10
CA GLY A 122 -7.08 -8.31 -5.07
C GLY A 122 -8.44 -8.96 -4.89
N LEU A 123 -9.31 -8.32 -4.11
CA LEU A 123 -10.66 -8.79 -3.84
C LEU A 123 -11.68 -8.42 -4.92
N LEU A 124 -11.36 -7.50 -5.83
CA LEU A 124 -12.29 -7.05 -6.86
C LEU A 124 -12.20 -7.92 -8.11
N HIS A 125 -13.34 -8.49 -8.51
CA HIS A 125 -13.45 -9.27 -9.76
C HIS A 125 -13.13 -8.41 -10.99
N ASP A 126 -13.66 -7.20 -11.03
CA ASP A 126 -13.61 -6.32 -12.21
C ASP A 126 -12.34 -5.44 -12.25
N TRP A 127 -11.34 -5.77 -11.44
CA TRP A 127 -10.04 -5.10 -11.48
C TRP A 127 -9.23 -5.55 -12.70
N GLU A 128 -8.20 -4.77 -13.06
CA GLU A 128 -7.37 -5.02 -14.24
C GLU A 128 -6.55 -6.31 -14.15
N GLY A 129 -6.28 -6.92 -15.30
CA GLY A 129 -5.41 -8.08 -15.42
C GLY A 129 -6.14 -9.42 -15.54
N GLU A 130 -5.47 -10.38 -16.15
CA GLU A 130 -5.96 -11.74 -16.39
C GLU A 130 -6.00 -12.54 -15.09
N VAL A 131 -7.17 -13.04 -14.68
CA VAL A 131 -7.34 -13.90 -13.51
C VAL A 131 -6.78 -15.29 -13.80
N MET A 132 -5.82 -15.73 -13.02
CA MET A 132 -5.16 -17.05 -13.14
C MET A 132 -5.72 -18.07 -12.16
N ALA A 133 -6.16 -17.62 -10.99
CA ALA A 133 -6.77 -18.47 -9.96
C ALA A 133 -7.64 -17.63 -9.03
N THR A 134 -8.55 -18.29 -8.32
CA THR A 134 -9.33 -17.71 -7.22
C THR A 134 -9.09 -18.48 -5.94
N ARG A 135 -9.12 -17.78 -4.81
CA ARG A 135 -8.99 -18.36 -3.48
C ARG A 135 -9.95 -17.73 -2.50
N ASN A 136 -10.45 -18.52 -1.58
CA ASN A 136 -11.18 -17.96 -0.44
C ASN A 136 -10.15 -17.59 0.65
N VAL A 137 -10.14 -16.32 1.06
CA VAL A 137 -9.20 -15.77 2.05
C VAL A 137 -9.94 -15.17 3.23
N PRO A 138 -9.38 -15.23 4.45
CA PRO A 138 -9.95 -14.53 5.58
C PRO A 138 -9.84 -13.02 5.39
N VAL A 139 -10.87 -12.30 5.87
CA VAL A 139 -10.95 -10.83 5.85
C VAL A 139 -11.18 -10.35 7.27
N ILE A 140 -10.46 -9.30 7.67
CA ILE A 140 -10.72 -8.58 8.93
C ILE A 140 -10.82 -7.08 8.66
N PRO A 141 -11.60 -6.31 9.44
CA PRO A 141 -11.58 -4.86 9.34
C PRO A 141 -10.31 -4.27 9.93
N LEU A 142 -9.94 -3.06 9.50
CA LEU A 142 -8.74 -2.38 9.99
C LEU A 142 -8.81 -2.12 11.50
N ASP A 143 -10.01 -1.86 12.05
CA ASP A 143 -10.22 -1.73 13.49
C ASP A 143 -9.89 -3.01 14.28
N ALA A 144 -10.10 -4.20 13.71
CA ALA A 144 -9.68 -5.44 14.34
C ALA A 144 -8.14 -5.56 14.37
N ALA A 145 -7.48 -5.19 13.28
CA ALA A 145 -6.02 -5.14 13.26
C ALA A 145 -5.46 -4.13 14.29
N ILE A 146 -6.10 -2.97 14.42
CA ILE A 146 -5.73 -1.94 15.42
C ILE A 146 -5.91 -2.47 16.85
N ARG A 147 -7.01 -3.17 17.13
CA ARG A 147 -7.25 -3.80 18.44
C ARG A 147 -6.15 -4.82 18.80
N ASP A 148 -5.73 -5.62 17.83
CA ASP A 148 -4.82 -6.75 18.05
C ASP A 148 -3.34 -6.33 18.08
N PHE A 149 -2.94 -5.29 17.35
CA PHE A 149 -1.54 -4.84 17.20
C PHE A 149 -1.25 -3.44 17.75
N GLY A 150 -2.26 -2.68 18.10
CA GLY A 150 -2.18 -1.27 18.46
C GLY A 150 -2.47 -0.34 17.28
N ARG A 151 -2.81 0.94 17.59
CA ARG A 151 -3.03 1.94 16.55
C ARG A 151 -1.72 2.27 15.85
N PRO A 152 -1.63 2.11 14.52
CA PRO A 152 -0.42 2.47 13.79
C PRO A 152 -0.23 3.98 13.74
N ASP A 153 1.03 4.40 13.68
CA ASP A 153 1.44 5.77 13.38
C ASP A 153 1.30 6.06 11.89
N TYR A 154 1.50 5.02 11.07
CA TYR A 154 1.33 5.07 9.63
C TYR A 154 0.67 3.80 9.09
N CYS A 155 -0.22 3.96 8.11
CA CYS A 155 -0.84 2.86 7.38
C CYS A 155 -0.73 3.10 5.86
N LYS A 156 -0.02 2.21 5.16
CA LYS A 156 -0.07 2.10 3.70
C LYS A 156 -1.22 1.20 3.32
N ILE A 157 -2.06 1.63 2.39
CA ILE A 157 -3.18 0.86 1.83
C ILE A 157 -2.98 0.75 0.32
N ASP A 158 -2.79 -0.49 -0.17
CA ASP A 158 -2.54 -0.79 -1.57
C ASP A 158 -3.12 -2.17 -1.87
N VAL A 159 -4.41 -2.20 -2.19
CA VAL A 159 -5.21 -3.44 -2.29
C VAL A 159 -5.91 -3.56 -3.63
N GLU A 160 -5.37 -2.87 -4.64
CA GLU A 160 -5.76 -3.01 -6.04
C GLU A 160 -7.25 -2.70 -6.27
N GLY A 161 -7.63 -1.47 -5.89
CA GLY A 161 -8.96 -0.89 -6.07
C GLY A 161 -9.94 -1.12 -4.91
N GLY A 162 -9.54 -1.82 -3.86
CA GLY A 162 -10.33 -2.10 -2.65
C GLY A 162 -10.10 -1.10 -1.50
N GLU A 163 -9.46 0.03 -1.73
CA GLU A 163 -9.05 1.00 -0.70
C GLU A 163 -10.24 1.54 0.09
N LEU A 164 -11.37 1.79 -0.59
CA LEU A 164 -12.59 2.25 0.09
C LEU A 164 -13.09 1.22 1.11
N GLN A 165 -13.09 -0.06 0.76
CA GLN A 165 -13.53 -1.13 1.66
C GLN A 165 -12.63 -1.23 2.91
N VAL A 166 -11.33 -1.02 2.74
CA VAL A 166 -10.38 -0.94 3.87
C VAL A 166 -10.72 0.25 4.76
N LEU A 167 -10.92 1.44 4.18
CA LEU A 167 -11.26 2.67 4.92
C LEU A 167 -12.64 2.61 5.60
N GLU A 168 -13.59 1.85 5.05
CA GLU A 168 -14.89 1.61 5.68
C GLU A 168 -14.79 0.70 6.92
N GLY A 169 -13.76 -0.14 7.00
CA GLY A 169 -13.43 -0.95 8.19
C GLY A 169 -12.66 -0.20 9.28
N LEU A 170 -12.51 1.13 9.16
CA LEU A 170 -11.82 2.00 10.10
C LEU A 170 -12.81 2.98 10.73
N THR A 171 -12.88 3.06 12.06
CA THR A 171 -13.79 3.99 12.79
C THR A 171 -13.09 5.18 13.40
N GLN A 172 -11.77 5.15 13.55
CA GLN A 172 -10.97 6.23 14.13
C GLN A 172 -9.81 6.61 13.20
N PRO A 173 -9.40 7.88 13.14
CA PRO A 173 -8.31 8.29 12.27
C PRO A 173 -6.96 7.69 12.69
N ILE A 174 -6.17 7.33 11.69
CA ILE A 174 -4.74 6.99 11.83
C ILE A 174 -3.96 8.28 11.58
N PRO A 175 -2.92 8.60 12.38
CA PRO A 175 -2.20 9.88 12.29
C PRO A 175 -1.70 10.22 10.88
N LEU A 176 -1.11 9.22 10.21
CA LEU A 176 -0.69 9.29 8.81
C LEU A 176 -1.15 8.04 8.09
N LEU A 177 -1.73 8.19 6.91
CA LEU A 177 -2.01 7.07 6.02
C LEU A 177 -1.72 7.44 4.57
N SER A 178 -1.44 6.44 3.74
CA SER A 178 -1.47 6.61 2.29
C SER A 178 -2.27 5.50 1.63
N PHE A 179 -2.86 5.82 0.48
CA PHE A 179 -3.54 4.84 -0.35
C PHE A 179 -3.29 5.12 -1.83
N GLU A 180 -3.28 4.05 -2.63
CA GLU A 180 -3.09 4.17 -4.07
C GLU A 180 -4.32 4.77 -4.75
N PHE A 181 -4.07 5.64 -5.74
CA PHE A 181 -5.11 6.19 -6.62
C PHE A 181 -4.79 5.94 -8.07
N HIS A 182 -5.84 5.82 -8.89
CA HIS A 182 -5.77 5.73 -10.33
C HIS A 182 -6.68 6.77 -10.99
N LEU A 183 -6.29 7.25 -12.19
CA LEU A 183 -7.05 8.20 -13.02
C LEU A 183 -7.39 7.65 -14.40
N ASN A 184 -7.19 6.34 -14.63
CA ASN A 184 -7.32 5.73 -15.94
C ASN A 184 -8.77 5.70 -16.44
N LYS A 185 -9.74 5.59 -15.54
CA LYS A 185 -11.16 5.46 -15.82
C LYS A 185 -11.98 6.37 -14.90
N PRO A 186 -13.18 6.82 -15.35
CA PRO A 186 -14.09 7.58 -14.48
C PRO A 186 -14.39 6.86 -13.16
N SER A 187 -14.57 5.53 -13.20
CA SER A 187 -14.81 4.71 -12.00
C SER A 187 -13.67 4.74 -10.98
N ASP A 188 -12.42 4.87 -11.41
CA ASP A 188 -11.26 4.96 -10.53
C ASP A 188 -11.23 6.32 -9.83
N ILE A 189 -11.58 7.37 -10.55
CA ILE A 189 -11.74 8.73 -10.01
C ILE A 189 -12.85 8.75 -8.95
N GLU A 190 -14.00 8.13 -9.24
CA GLU A 190 -15.13 8.04 -8.31
C GLU A 190 -14.75 7.30 -7.02
N LYS A 191 -14.02 6.18 -7.13
CA LYS A 191 -13.50 5.42 -5.97
C LYS A 191 -12.57 6.29 -5.13
N THR A 192 -11.63 6.99 -5.77
CA THR A 192 -10.71 7.89 -5.06
C THR A 192 -11.46 9.00 -4.34
N ILE A 193 -12.44 9.63 -4.98
CA ILE A 193 -13.30 10.64 -4.35
C ILE A 193 -14.06 10.06 -3.15
N ALA A 194 -14.56 8.82 -3.25
CA ALA A 194 -15.23 8.15 -2.14
C ALA A 194 -14.29 7.91 -0.96
N CYS A 195 -13.03 7.52 -1.20
CA CYS A 195 -11.99 7.42 -0.17
C CYS A 195 -11.74 8.78 0.52
N LEU A 196 -11.58 9.85 -0.26
CA LEU A 196 -11.39 11.21 0.29
C LEU A 196 -12.58 11.64 1.15
N ARG A 197 -13.82 11.43 0.67
CA ARG A 197 -15.05 11.72 1.44
C ARG A 197 -15.11 10.92 2.74
N ARG A 198 -14.74 9.63 2.69
CA ARG A 198 -14.68 8.79 3.89
C ARG A 198 -13.70 9.37 4.91
N LEU A 199 -12.51 9.77 4.48
CA LEU A 199 -11.49 10.33 5.37
C LEU A 199 -11.88 11.69 5.95
N GLN A 200 -12.63 12.52 5.21
CA GLN A 200 -13.17 13.78 5.70
C GLN A 200 -14.12 13.60 6.90
N THR A 201 -14.75 12.44 7.06
CA THR A 201 -15.64 12.17 8.21
C THR A 201 -14.90 12.10 9.54
N PHE A 202 -13.59 11.91 9.52
CA PHE A 202 -12.76 11.87 10.72
C PHE A 202 -12.32 13.25 11.25
N GLY A 203 -12.62 14.31 10.52
CA GLY A 203 -12.32 15.68 10.93
C GLY A 203 -11.34 16.41 10.02
N GLU A 204 -10.61 17.36 10.60
CA GLU A 204 -9.61 18.15 9.87
C GLU A 204 -8.43 17.27 9.45
N ALA A 205 -8.12 17.29 8.16
CA ALA A 205 -7.03 16.52 7.59
C ALA A 205 -6.35 17.30 6.46
N GLU A 206 -5.10 16.96 6.21
CA GLU A 206 -4.27 17.52 5.15
C GLU A 206 -3.79 16.43 4.21
N ILE A 207 -3.56 16.81 2.97
CA ILE A 207 -3.21 15.92 1.87
C ILE A 207 -1.89 16.32 1.22
N ASN A 208 -1.15 15.32 0.75
CA ASN A 208 -0.07 15.44 -0.20
C ASN A 208 -0.11 14.23 -1.16
N LEU A 209 0.73 14.21 -2.17
CA LEU A 209 0.74 13.17 -3.20
C LEU A 209 2.17 12.68 -3.44
N THR A 210 2.30 11.44 -3.89
CA THR A 210 3.48 10.97 -4.62
C THR A 210 3.05 10.41 -5.97
N ASN A 211 3.89 10.59 -7.01
CA ASN A 211 3.65 10.04 -8.34
C ASN A 211 4.19 8.62 -8.42
N ALA A 212 3.34 7.66 -8.78
CA ALA A 212 3.77 6.28 -9.00
C ALA A 212 4.74 5.79 -7.90
N GLU A 213 5.86 5.20 -8.30
CA GLU A 213 6.91 4.70 -7.40
C GLU A 213 7.87 5.79 -6.88
N GLN A 214 7.57 7.08 -7.11
CA GLN A 214 8.43 8.18 -6.69
C GLN A 214 8.21 8.51 -5.21
N ALA A 215 9.28 8.52 -4.45
CA ALA A 215 9.26 8.86 -3.02
C ALA A 215 9.40 10.37 -2.76
N THR A 216 8.75 11.21 -3.56
CA THR A 216 8.80 12.67 -3.46
C THR A 216 7.39 13.23 -3.36
N LEU A 217 7.11 13.92 -2.26
CA LEU A 217 5.86 14.64 -2.09
C LEU A 217 5.76 15.77 -3.12
N GLN A 218 4.61 15.88 -3.76
CA GLN A 218 4.39 16.78 -4.90
C GLN A 218 4.11 18.22 -4.47
N PHE A 219 3.56 18.41 -3.28
CA PHE A 219 3.34 19.76 -2.72
C PHE A 219 4.43 20.06 -1.68
N ALA A 220 4.96 21.28 -1.72
CA ALA A 220 5.94 21.74 -0.73
C ALA A 220 5.35 21.73 0.68
N ASP A 221 4.10 22.18 0.79
CA ASP A 221 3.32 22.18 2.01
C ASP A 221 2.13 21.22 1.89
N TRP A 222 1.62 20.74 3.02
CA TRP A 222 0.41 19.96 3.06
C TRP A 222 -0.81 20.86 2.80
N VAL A 223 -1.75 20.37 2.01
CA VAL A 223 -2.94 21.09 1.56
C VAL A 223 -4.15 20.60 2.35
N GLU A 224 -5.07 21.47 2.67
CA GLU A 224 -6.32 21.11 3.35
C GLU A 224 -7.14 20.13 2.49
N LEU A 225 -7.52 18.97 3.09
CA LEU A 225 -8.18 17.87 2.39
C LEU A 225 -9.49 18.28 1.72
N ARG A 226 -10.34 19.11 2.36
CA ARG A 226 -11.64 19.51 1.81
C ARG A 226 -11.48 20.36 0.57
N ALA A 227 -10.55 21.33 0.62
CA ALA A 227 -10.25 22.20 -0.50
C ALA A 227 -9.70 21.40 -1.69
N PHE A 228 -8.81 20.42 -1.42
CA PHE A 228 -8.28 19.55 -2.45
C PHE A 228 -9.37 18.66 -3.07
N ALA A 229 -10.16 17.97 -2.25
CA ALA A 229 -11.18 17.04 -2.70
C ALA A 229 -12.29 17.69 -3.52
N ALA A 230 -12.59 18.97 -3.28
CA ALA A 230 -13.57 19.72 -4.05
C ALA A 230 -13.16 19.91 -5.52
N HIS A 231 -11.86 19.84 -5.82
CA HIS A 231 -11.28 20.06 -7.15
C HIS A 231 -10.48 18.87 -7.66
N PHE A 232 -10.61 17.69 -7.02
CA PHE A 232 -10.09 16.45 -7.56
C PHE A 232 -10.98 15.99 -8.75
N PRO A 233 -10.48 15.62 -9.91
CA PRO A 233 -9.11 15.29 -10.28
C PRO A 233 -8.26 16.44 -10.82
N ASP A 234 -8.81 17.66 -11.01
CA ASP A 234 -8.10 18.78 -11.63
C ASP A 234 -6.80 19.14 -10.89
N GLN A 235 -6.81 19.00 -9.57
CA GLN A 235 -5.64 19.26 -8.74
C GLN A 235 -4.54 18.24 -8.99
N VAL A 236 -4.92 16.97 -9.16
CA VAL A 236 -3.97 15.90 -9.46
C VAL A 236 -3.39 16.06 -10.86
N ALA A 237 -4.22 16.37 -11.85
CA ALA A 237 -3.78 16.58 -13.23
C ALA A 237 -2.72 17.68 -13.39
N LYS A 238 -2.64 18.64 -12.47
CA LYS A 238 -1.63 19.70 -12.48
C LYS A 238 -0.24 19.25 -11.99
N VAL A 239 -0.17 18.21 -11.17
CA VAL A 239 1.06 17.78 -10.50
C VAL A 239 1.46 16.34 -10.78
N ALA A 240 0.51 15.48 -11.15
CA ALA A 240 0.79 14.09 -11.46
C ALA A 240 1.39 13.95 -12.86
N ALA A 241 2.59 13.40 -12.92
CA ALA A 241 3.22 13.03 -14.19
C ALA A 241 2.64 11.73 -14.78
N LEU A 242 1.99 10.90 -13.96
CA LEU A 242 1.41 9.61 -14.31
C LEU A 242 -0.03 9.50 -13.77
N PRO A 243 -0.87 8.65 -14.40
CA PRO A 243 -2.28 8.51 -14.02
C PRO A 243 -2.49 7.67 -12.73
N TYR A 244 -1.48 7.45 -11.93
CA TYR A 244 -1.53 6.72 -10.65
C TYR A 244 -0.43 7.19 -9.70
N GLY A 245 -0.62 6.93 -8.43
CA GLY A 245 0.31 7.26 -7.36
C GLY A 245 -0.31 7.04 -5.98
N ASP A 246 0.31 7.60 -4.95
CA ASP A 246 -0.23 7.56 -3.60
C ASP A 246 -0.77 8.92 -3.16
N ILE A 247 -1.95 8.90 -2.58
CA ILE A 247 -2.50 9.98 -1.78
C ILE A 247 -2.06 9.78 -0.34
N TRP A 248 -1.46 10.81 0.24
CA TRP A 248 -1.02 10.85 1.63
C TRP A 248 -1.96 11.75 2.42
N ILE A 249 -2.50 11.25 3.53
CA ILE A 249 -3.39 11.98 4.42
C ILE A 249 -2.78 12.01 5.81
N ARG A 250 -2.67 13.21 6.40
CA ARG A 250 -2.32 13.35 7.81
C ARG A 250 -3.44 14.06 8.57
N PHE A 251 -3.61 13.71 9.83
CA PHE A 251 -4.52 14.34 10.76
C PHE A 251 -3.70 15.18 11.74
N PRO A 252 -3.57 16.51 11.56
CA PRO A 252 -2.59 17.34 12.29
C PRO A 252 -2.71 17.26 13.80
N ARG A 253 -3.93 17.21 14.33
CA ARG A 253 -4.19 17.16 15.78
C ARG A 253 -3.66 15.90 16.46
N ILE A 254 -3.56 14.78 15.70
CA ILE A 254 -3.05 13.52 16.19
C ILE A 254 -1.58 13.35 15.80
N TRP A 255 -1.22 13.83 14.61
CA TRP A 255 0.14 13.80 14.10
C TRP A 255 1.12 14.58 14.96
N SER A 256 0.74 15.76 15.44
CA SER A 256 1.58 16.61 16.31
C SER A 256 1.95 15.93 17.63
N THR A 257 1.19 14.93 18.08
CA THR A 257 1.53 14.17 19.29
C THR A 257 2.60 13.11 19.06
N LEU A 258 2.80 12.69 17.79
CA LEU A 258 3.78 11.67 17.40
C LEU A 258 5.11 12.28 16.95
N ALA A 259 5.05 13.41 16.27
CA ALA A 259 6.19 14.08 15.66
C ALA A 259 6.20 15.57 16.02
N PRO A 260 6.46 15.92 17.31
CA PRO A 260 6.37 17.30 17.80
C PRO A 260 7.36 18.26 17.15
N ASN A 261 8.36 17.75 16.41
CA ASN A 261 9.43 18.54 15.77
C ASN A 261 9.49 18.37 14.24
N PHE A 262 8.41 17.89 13.59
CA PHE A 262 8.34 17.72 12.13
C PHE A 262 7.31 18.65 11.50
#